data_8110ca3a3deb5583ac79d619601d5848
#
_entry.id   8110ca3a3deb5583ac79d619601d5848
#
_cell.length_a   1.000
_cell.length_b   1.000
_cell.length_c   1.000
_cell.angle_alpha   90.00
_cell.angle_beta   90.00
_cell.angle_gamma   90.00
#
_symmetry.space_group_name_H-M   'P 1'
#
loop_
_entity.id
_entity.type
_entity.pdbx_description
1 polymer ?
#
loop_
_entity_poly.entity_id
_entity_poly.type
_entity_poly.pdbx_seq_one_letter_code
_entity_poly.pdbx_strand_id
1 'polypeptide(L)'
;ALSDAGLEPSDVDTVIVPNCTMPAPIPNAAAQVADRIGVKAAGAFDLNAACAGFCYALGVASDLVRAGSSRRALVIGAEKLTDVVDPLDRANAIIFADGAGAAVVGPADEPRIGPVVWGSAGDLAATIHMRDNKYIHQEGQSVFRWATTQIAPVAMRAVEAAGLSLADIDVLIPHQANLRIVEAIAKKLKAKGARDDLVVADDIVYSGNTSSASIPLALDHMRQKGRVSSGDVVLAVGFGAGLSYAGQVFVAP
;
A
#
# COMPACT_ATOMS: atom_id res chain seq x y z
N ALA A 1 10.57 10.04 5.26
CA ALA A 1 10.51 8.85 6.12
C ALA A 1 11.74 8.76 7.04
N LEU A 2 12.99 8.70 6.51
CA LEU A 2 14.18 8.63 7.38
C LEU A 2 14.28 9.86 8.28
N SER A 3 14.26 11.06 7.72
CA SER A 3 14.29 12.31 8.48
C SER A 3 13.13 12.42 9.48
N ASP A 4 11.93 12.00 9.10
CA ASP A 4 10.74 11.98 9.94
C ASP A 4 10.88 11.00 11.14
N ALA A 5 11.58 9.89 10.90
CA ALA A 5 11.92 8.91 11.94
C ALA A 5 13.17 9.30 12.77
N GLY A 6 13.84 10.41 12.48
CA GLY A 6 15.10 10.81 13.12
C GLY A 6 16.25 9.82 12.85
N LEU A 7 16.27 9.19 11.68
CA LEU A 7 17.22 8.15 11.29
C LEU A 7 18.11 8.60 10.14
N GLU A 8 19.33 8.08 10.15
CA GLU A 8 20.28 8.22 9.05
C GLU A 8 20.23 7.00 8.11
N PRO A 9 20.68 7.13 6.86
CA PRO A 9 20.75 6.00 5.93
C PRO A 9 21.51 4.79 6.49
N SER A 10 22.54 5.00 7.31
CA SER A 10 23.32 3.95 7.97
C SER A 10 22.53 3.12 9.00
N ASP A 11 21.39 3.61 9.43
CA ASP A 11 20.51 2.90 10.38
C ASP A 11 19.65 1.82 9.71
N VAL A 12 19.57 1.84 8.36
CA VAL A 12 18.74 0.93 7.56
C VAL A 12 19.60 -0.22 7.04
N ASP A 13 19.14 -1.43 7.21
CA ASP A 13 19.81 -2.65 6.74
C ASP A 13 18.98 -3.45 5.72
N THR A 14 17.75 -3.04 5.45
CA THR A 14 16.90 -3.65 4.43
C THR A 14 16.11 -2.57 3.68
N VAL A 15 16.07 -2.67 2.34
CA VAL A 15 15.26 -1.80 1.47
C VAL A 15 14.35 -2.65 0.61
N ILE A 16 13.04 -2.43 0.72
CA ILE A 16 12.02 -3.15 -0.05
C ILE A 16 11.26 -2.12 -0.90
N VAL A 17 11.25 -2.34 -2.22
CA VAL A 17 10.53 -1.45 -3.14
C VAL A 17 9.40 -2.21 -3.82
N PRO A 18 8.18 -2.12 -3.27
CA PRO A 18 7.00 -2.55 -4.03
C PRO A 18 6.82 -1.64 -5.25
N ASN A 19 6.83 -2.24 -6.44
CA ASN A 19 6.60 -1.54 -7.69
C ASN A 19 6.10 -2.50 -8.78
N CYS A 20 5.48 -1.96 -9.82
CA CYS A 20 5.10 -2.69 -11.03
C CYS A 20 5.40 -1.90 -12.32
N THR A 21 6.11 -0.79 -12.22
CA THR A 21 6.37 0.14 -13.33
C THR A 21 7.86 0.26 -13.70
N MET A 22 8.72 -0.59 -13.11
CA MET A 22 10.12 -0.62 -13.52
C MET A 22 10.24 -1.02 -15.00
N PRO A 23 11.03 -0.29 -15.78
CA PRO A 23 11.17 -0.53 -17.22
C PRO A 23 11.87 -1.87 -17.55
N ALA A 24 12.61 -2.43 -16.60
CA ALA A 24 13.27 -3.71 -16.74
C ALA A 24 13.36 -4.43 -15.37
N PRO A 25 13.28 -5.78 -15.36
CA PRO A 25 13.38 -6.54 -14.11
C PRO A 25 14.79 -6.61 -13.53
N ILE A 26 15.81 -6.24 -14.29
CA ILE A 26 17.24 -6.30 -13.91
C ILE A 26 17.92 -5.01 -14.37
N PRO A 27 18.68 -4.34 -13.48
CA PRO A 27 18.77 -4.55 -12.02
C PRO A 27 17.50 -4.12 -11.29
N ASN A 28 17.31 -4.62 -10.05
CA ASN A 28 16.18 -4.21 -9.23
C ASN A 28 16.23 -2.72 -8.83
N ALA A 29 15.07 -2.11 -8.59
CA ALA A 29 14.98 -0.72 -8.16
C ALA A 29 15.55 -0.53 -6.76
N ALA A 30 15.28 -1.45 -5.84
CA ALA A 30 15.65 -1.33 -4.45
C ALA A 30 17.16 -1.12 -4.23
N ALA A 31 18.02 -1.86 -4.95
CA ALA A 31 19.45 -1.69 -4.85
C ALA A 31 19.92 -0.32 -5.37
N GLN A 32 19.33 0.16 -6.48
CA GLN A 32 19.64 1.48 -7.03
C GLN A 32 19.18 2.61 -6.11
N VAL A 33 17.98 2.48 -5.52
CA VAL A 33 17.45 3.45 -4.57
C VAL A 33 18.30 3.46 -3.30
N ALA A 34 18.64 2.30 -2.74
CA ALA A 34 19.51 2.20 -1.56
C ALA A 34 20.84 2.94 -1.77
N ASP A 35 21.52 2.73 -2.90
CA ASP A 35 22.76 3.43 -3.20
C ASP A 35 22.57 4.95 -3.29
N ARG A 36 21.54 5.41 -4.00
CA ARG A 36 21.26 6.85 -4.19
C ARG A 36 20.94 7.59 -2.88
N ILE A 37 20.26 6.94 -1.95
CA ILE A 37 19.94 7.55 -0.64
C ILE A 37 21.03 7.31 0.41
N GLY A 38 22.15 6.66 0.05
CA GLY A 38 23.27 6.44 0.92
C GLY A 38 23.17 5.24 1.87
N VAL A 39 22.17 4.38 1.72
CA VAL A 39 22.08 3.10 2.43
C VAL A 39 23.08 2.12 1.83
N LYS A 40 24.09 1.74 2.62
CA LYS A 40 25.18 0.87 2.16
C LYS A 40 25.04 -0.52 2.76
N ALA A 41 25.39 -1.53 1.93
CA ALA A 41 25.42 -2.95 2.32
C ALA A 41 24.09 -3.49 2.85
N ALA A 42 22.95 -2.86 2.53
CA ALA A 42 21.63 -3.35 2.88
C ALA A 42 21.19 -4.52 1.99
N GLY A 43 20.39 -5.43 2.53
CA GLY A 43 19.56 -6.31 1.72
C GLY A 43 18.54 -5.47 0.93
N ALA A 44 18.54 -5.58 -0.40
CA ALA A 44 17.69 -4.75 -1.24
C ALA A 44 16.98 -5.58 -2.31
N PHE A 45 15.65 -5.54 -2.35
CA PHE A 45 14.86 -6.28 -3.31
C PHE A 45 13.54 -5.60 -3.66
N ASP A 46 13.09 -5.81 -4.90
CA ASP A 46 11.78 -5.39 -5.35
C ASP A 46 10.73 -6.44 -4.99
N LEU A 47 9.49 -5.97 -4.77
CA LEU A 47 8.34 -6.82 -4.52
C LEU A 47 7.23 -6.43 -5.49
N ASN A 48 6.68 -7.39 -6.22
CA ASN A 48 5.57 -7.11 -7.14
C ASN A 48 4.29 -7.80 -6.67
N ALA A 49 3.38 -7.02 -6.11
CA ALA A 49 1.97 -7.34 -5.87
C ALA A 49 1.09 -6.18 -6.36
N ALA A 50 1.57 -5.47 -7.39
CA ALA A 50 0.93 -4.28 -7.97
C ALA A 50 0.45 -3.30 -6.88
N CYS A 51 -0.81 -2.84 -6.96
CA CYS A 51 -1.35 -1.86 -6.02
C CYS A 51 -1.48 -2.38 -4.57
N ALA A 52 -1.43 -3.70 -4.34
CA ALA A 52 -1.36 -4.28 -2.99
C ALA A 52 0.06 -4.26 -2.42
N GLY A 53 1.06 -3.89 -3.24
CA GLY A 53 2.48 -4.05 -2.95
C GLY A 53 2.93 -3.41 -1.64
N PHE A 54 2.41 -2.24 -1.26
CA PHE A 54 2.80 -1.62 0.00
C PHE A 54 2.40 -2.46 1.22
N CYS A 55 1.17 -2.98 1.27
CA CYS A 55 0.73 -3.84 2.38
C CYS A 55 1.51 -5.16 2.43
N TYR A 56 1.83 -5.76 1.26
CA TYR A 56 2.69 -6.92 1.19
C TYR A 56 4.10 -6.62 1.72
N ALA A 57 4.71 -5.52 1.27
CA ALA A 57 6.05 -5.13 1.69
C ALA A 57 6.11 -4.72 3.16
N LEU A 58 5.07 -4.06 3.70
CA LEU A 58 4.95 -3.73 5.12
C LEU A 58 4.87 -5.00 5.97
N GLY A 59 4.10 -6.00 5.54
CA GLY A 59 4.03 -7.31 6.20
C GLY A 59 5.39 -8.01 6.21
N VAL A 60 6.05 -8.11 5.05
CA VAL A 60 7.39 -8.70 4.93
C VAL A 60 8.41 -7.96 5.81
N ALA A 61 8.42 -6.63 5.80
CA ALA A 61 9.31 -5.82 6.64
C ALA A 61 9.08 -6.08 8.13
N SER A 62 7.82 -6.12 8.57
CA SER A 62 7.46 -6.45 9.95
C SER A 62 7.96 -7.83 10.35
N ASP A 63 7.78 -8.83 9.50
CA ASP A 63 8.21 -10.20 9.77
C ASP A 63 9.74 -10.34 9.79
N LEU A 64 10.46 -9.64 8.89
CA LEU A 64 11.93 -9.60 8.90
C LEU A 64 12.47 -8.98 10.19
N VAL A 65 11.86 -7.90 10.67
CA VAL A 65 12.26 -7.25 11.93
C VAL A 65 11.97 -8.17 13.12
N ARG A 66 10.79 -8.77 13.17
CA ARG A 66 10.41 -9.73 14.24
C ARG A 66 11.29 -10.97 14.27
N ALA A 67 11.69 -11.48 13.10
CA ALA A 67 12.58 -12.62 12.98
C ALA A 67 14.05 -12.28 13.26
N GLY A 68 14.41 -10.99 13.39
CA GLY A 68 15.78 -10.53 13.59
C GLY A 68 16.65 -10.58 12.32
N SER A 69 16.05 -10.82 11.15
CA SER A 69 16.75 -10.80 9.86
C SER A 69 17.01 -9.37 9.38
N SER A 70 16.27 -8.40 9.88
CA SER A 70 16.46 -6.97 9.67
C SER A 70 16.28 -6.25 11.00
N ARG A 71 17.09 -5.23 11.25
CA ARG A 71 16.88 -4.31 12.37
C ARG A 71 15.95 -3.18 11.99
N ARG A 72 16.15 -2.62 10.79
CA ARG A 72 15.27 -1.56 10.23
C ARG A 72 15.13 -1.73 8.73
N ALA A 73 13.92 -1.88 8.30
CA ALA A 73 13.54 -1.99 6.90
C ALA A 73 12.92 -0.67 6.41
N LEU A 74 13.38 -0.17 5.27
CA LEU A 74 12.77 0.94 4.54
C LEU A 74 11.90 0.37 3.43
N VAL A 75 10.59 0.60 3.52
CA VAL A 75 9.59 0.21 2.50
C VAL A 75 9.25 1.44 1.67
N ILE A 76 9.41 1.35 0.35
CA ILE A 76 9.20 2.47 -0.57
C ILE A 76 8.26 2.05 -1.69
N GLY A 77 6.99 2.42 -1.62
CA GLY A 77 6.08 2.33 -2.77
C GLY A 77 6.45 3.42 -3.78
N ALA A 78 6.81 3.02 -5.00
CA ALA A 78 7.22 3.99 -6.02
C ALA A 78 6.76 3.53 -7.40
N GLU A 79 6.01 4.40 -8.08
CA GLU A 79 5.39 4.07 -9.37
C GLU A 79 5.48 5.23 -10.35
N LYS A 80 5.72 4.90 -11.60
CA LYS A 80 5.61 5.81 -12.75
C LYS A 80 4.62 5.25 -13.76
N LEU A 81 3.35 5.33 -13.40
CA LEU A 81 2.26 4.75 -14.19
C LEU A 81 2.04 5.46 -15.53
N THR A 82 2.45 6.72 -15.63
CA THR A 82 2.37 7.48 -16.89
C THR A 82 3.22 6.86 -18.02
N ASP A 83 4.25 6.06 -17.70
CA ASP A 83 5.05 5.35 -18.70
C ASP A 83 4.34 4.10 -19.26
N VAL A 84 3.39 3.54 -18.50
CA VAL A 84 2.72 2.27 -18.82
C VAL A 84 1.21 2.41 -19.06
N VAL A 85 0.71 3.63 -19.09
CA VAL A 85 -0.69 3.94 -19.44
C VAL A 85 -0.75 4.46 -20.87
N ASP A 86 -1.67 3.92 -21.68
CA ASP A 86 -1.92 4.42 -23.03
C ASP A 86 -2.57 5.82 -22.94
N PRO A 87 -1.90 6.89 -23.39
CA PRO A 87 -2.43 8.24 -23.31
C PRO A 87 -3.69 8.45 -24.18
N LEU A 88 -3.97 7.55 -25.10
CA LEU A 88 -5.17 7.57 -25.95
C LEU A 88 -6.33 6.80 -25.33
N ASP A 89 -6.09 5.97 -24.33
CA ASP A 89 -7.14 5.28 -23.57
C ASP A 89 -7.71 6.22 -22.49
N ARG A 90 -8.71 6.98 -22.86
CA ARG A 90 -9.36 7.95 -21.97
C ARG A 90 -10.00 7.34 -20.73
N ALA A 91 -10.29 6.05 -20.74
CA ALA A 91 -10.88 5.36 -19.58
C ALA A 91 -9.84 5.12 -18.46
N ASN A 92 -8.59 4.88 -18.84
CA ASN A 92 -7.49 4.59 -17.92
C ASN A 92 -6.55 5.79 -17.70
N ALA A 93 -6.27 6.59 -18.74
CA ALA A 93 -5.31 7.70 -18.69
C ALA A 93 -5.64 8.77 -17.63
N ILE A 94 -6.92 8.95 -17.30
CA ILE A 94 -7.37 9.94 -16.32
C ILE A 94 -7.34 9.43 -14.87
N ILE A 95 -7.05 8.14 -14.67
CA ILE A 95 -7.12 7.51 -13.33
C ILE A 95 -5.73 7.42 -12.71
N PHE A 96 -4.75 6.94 -13.48
CA PHE A 96 -3.42 6.61 -13.00
C PHE A 96 -2.50 7.83 -12.92
N ALA A 97 -1.63 7.84 -11.93
CA ALA A 97 -0.66 8.90 -11.67
C ALA A 97 0.66 8.32 -11.15
N ASP A 98 1.70 9.14 -11.18
CA ASP A 98 3.02 8.84 -10.65
C ASP A 98 3.09 9.25 -9.17
N GLY A 99 3.86 8.51 -8.39
CA GLY A 99 4.06 8.87 -6.99
C GLY A 99 5.03 7.95 -6.28
N ALA A 100 5.51 8.43 -5.14
CA ALA A 100 6.31 7.65 -4.21
C ALA A 100 5.97 8.01 -2.77
N GLY A 101 5.92 6.99 -1.92
CA GLY A 101 5.73 7.15 -0.47
C GLY A 101 6.48 6.05 0.26
N ALA A 102 6.96 6.35 1.48
CA ALA A 102 7.82 5.43 2.20
C ALA A 102 7.50 5.37 3.69
N ALA A 103 7.82 4.22 4.31
CA ALA A 103 7.78 4.02 5.75
C ALA A 103 9.03 3.27 6.22
N VAL A 104 9.49 3.58 7.44
CA VAL A 104 10.53 2.81 8.12
C VAL A 104 9.87 1.90 9.13
N VAL A 105 10.23 0.62 9.08
CA VAL A 105 9.82 -0.41 10.03
C VAL A 105 11.03 -0.80 10.88
N GLY A 106 10.87 -0.75 12.18
CA GLY A 106 11.96 -1.06 13.13
C GLY A 106 11.44 -1.65 14.43
N PRO A 107 12.34 -1.95 15.38
CA PRO A 107 11.96 -2.49 16.68
C PRO A 107 11.12 -1.47 17.48
N ALA A 108 10.20 -2.00 18.27
CA ALA A 108 9.41 -1.24 19.24
C ALA A 108 9.21 -2.09 20.49
N ASP A 109 8.98 -1.44 21.63
CA ASP A 109 8.72 -2.12 22.90
C ASP A 109 7.42 -2.93 22.84
N GLU A 110 6.40 -2.36 22.19
CA GLU A 110 5.13 -3.02 21.90
C GLU A 110 4.91 -3.14 20.39
N PRO A 111 4.39 -4.29 19.90
CA PRO A 111 4.09 -4.46 18.49
C PRO A 111 3.06 -3.46 17.99
N ARG A 112 3.44 -2.60 17.05
CA ARG A 112 2.57 -1.57 16.48
C ARG A 112 2.04 -1.91 15.08
N ILE A 113 2.50 -3.03 14.51
CA ILE A 113 2.05 -3.52 13.21
C ILE A 113 1.46 -4.92 13.44
N GLY A 114 0.18 -5.08 13.18
CA GLY A 114 -0.54 -6.34 13.28
C GLY A 114 -0.18 -7.33 12.17
N PRO A 115 -0.66 -8.58 12.26
CA PRO A 115 -0.47 -9.57 11.21
C PRO A 115 -1.08 -9.10 9.88
N VAL A 116 -0.40 -9.44 8.77
CA VAL A 116 -0.94 -9.18 7.44
C VAL A 116 -1.92 -10.30 7.04
N VAL A 117 -3.07 -9.93 6.50
CA VAL A 117 -4.02 -10.84 5.85
C VAL A 117 -3.95 -10.59 4.35
N TRP A 118 -3.44 -11.53 3.60
CA TRP A 118 -3.25 -11.43 2.17
C TRP A 118 -3.83 -12.61 1.39
N GLY A 119 -3.89 -12.45 0.08
CA GLY A 119 -4.36 -13.48 -0.83
C GLY A 119 -4.44 -13.01 -2.26
N SER A 120 -4.88 -13.91 -3.12
CA SER A 120 -5.00 -13.67 -4.55
C SER A 120 -6.23 -14.33 -5.15
N ALA A 121 -6.65 -13.81 -6.32
CA ALA A 121 -7.67 -14.36 -7.20
C ALA A 121 -7.09 -14.44 -8.62
N GLY A 122 -6.18 -15.40 -8.82
CA GLY A 122 -5.43 -15.59 -10.06
C GLY A 122 -6.30 -15.93 -11.27
N ASP A 123 -7.49 -16.47 -11.06
CA ASP A 123 -8.52 -16.69 -12.06
C ASP A 123 -9.03 -15.38 -12.70
N LEU A 124 -8.82 -14.25 -12.03
CA LEU A 124 -9.17 -12.91 -12.49
C LEU A 124 -7.97 -12.12 -13.04
N ALA A 125 -6.84 -12.76 -13.26
CA ALA A 125 -5.60 -12.09 -13.72
C ALA A 125 -5.80 -11.28 -15.02
N ALA A 126 -6.67 -11.74 -15.90
CA ALA A 126 -6.98 -11.06 -17.15
C ALA A 126 -7.70 -9.71 -16.99
N THR A 127 -8.28 -9.42 -15.80
CA THR A 127 -9.02 -8.16 -15.59
C THR A 127 -8.13 -6.93 -15.47
N ILE A 128 -6.86 -7.11 -15.04
CA ILE A 128 -5.83 -6.06 -15.04
C ILE A 128 -4.53 -6.71 -15.47
N HIS A 129 -4.03 -6.36 -16.64
CA HIS A 129 -2.80 -6.93 -17.20
C HIS A 129 -2.08 -5.95 -18.13
N MET A 130 -0.83 -6.25 -18.47
CA MET A 130 -0.08 -5.50 -19.48
C MET A 130 -0.47 -6.03 -20.87
N ARG A 131 -1.11 -5.17 -21.68
CA ARG A 131 -1.37 -5.45 -23.09
C ARG A 131 -0.08 -5.21 -23.91
N ASP A 132 0.31 -6.23 -24.69
CA ASP A 132 1.50 -6.19 -25.54
C ASP A 132 2.80 -5.83 -24.79
N ASN A 133 2.87 -6.15 -23.49
CA ASN A 133 3.96 -5.78 -22.59
C ASN A 133 4.27 -4.27 -22.58
N LYS A 134 3.28 -3.44 -22.91
CA LYS A 134 3.47 -2.00 -23.03
C LYS A 134 2.51 -1.18 -22.15
N TYR A 135 1.22 -1.43 -22.27
CA TYR A 135 0.22 -0.62 -21.60
C TYR A 135 -0.68 -1.44 -20.68
N ILE A 136 -1.03 -0.85 -19.54
CA ILE A 136 -2.02 -1.44 -18.63
C ILE A 136 -3.38 -1.46 -19.31
N HIS A 137 -4.00 -2.63 -19.34
CA HIS A 137 -5.40 -2.82 -19.67
C HIS A 137 -6.17 -3.14 -18.39
N GLN A 138 -7.31 -2.48 -18.17
CA GLN A 138 -8.16 -2.69 -17.01
C GLN A 138 -9.63 -2.79 -17.40
N GLU A 139 -10.28 -3.88 -17.01
CA GLU A 139 -11.73 -4.03 -17.07
C GLU A 139 -12.39 -3.34 -15.87
N GLY A 140 -12.53 -2.02 -15.93
CA GLY A 140 -12.91 -1.17 -14.79
C GLY A 140 -14.19 -1.63 -14.06
N GLN A 141 -15.23 -2.10 -14.78
CA GLN A 141 -16.47 -2.58 -14.15
C GLN A 141 -16.28 -3.89 -13.38
N SER A 142 -15.48 -4.82 -13.91
CA SER A 142 -15.18 -6.11 -13.25
C SER A 142 -14.37 -5.87 -11.98
N VAL A 143 -13.35 -5.04 -12.07
CA VAL A 143 -12.52 -4.62 -10.92
C VAL A 143 -13.36 -3.91 -9.86
N PHE A 144 -14.24 -2.98 -10.27
CA PHE A 144 -15.14 -2.28 -9.34
C PHE A 144 -16.03 -3.26 -8.57
N ARG A 145 -16.72 -4.18 -9.27
CA ARG A 145 -17.60 -5.18 -8.64
C ARG A 145 -16.83 -6.07 -7.68
N TRP A 146 -15.65 -6.54 -8.09
CA TRP A 146 -14.80 -7.37 -7.26
C TRP A 146 -14.31 -6.62 -6.01
N ALA A 147 -13.73 -5.43 -6.16
CA ALA A 147 -13.20 -4.65 -5.06
C ALA A 147 -14.30 -4.28 -4.05
N THR A 148 -15.44 -3.78 -4.52
CA THR A 148 -16.55 -3.44 -3.63
C THR A 148 -17.17 -4.65 -2.92
N THR A 149 -16.95 -5.87 -3.41
CA THR A 149 -17.48 -7.10 -2.80
C THR A 149 -16.46 -7.75 -1.87
N GLN A 150 -15.21 -7.87 -2.28
CA GLN A 150 -14.19 -8.69 -1.60
C GLN A 150 -13.34 -7.93 -0.58
N ILE A 151 -13.14 -6.62 -0.76
CA ILE A 151 -12.13 -5.91 0.06
C ILE A 151 -12.62 -5.62 1.49
N ALA A 152 -13.90 -5.32 1.70
CA ALA A 152 -14.41 -5.16 3.06
C ALA A 152 -14.28 -6.45 3.92
N PRO A 153 -14.58 -7.66 3.41
CA PRO A 153 -14.23 -8.91 4.12
C PRO A 153 -12.74 -9.07 4.44
N VAL A 154 -11.83 -8.68 3.54
CA VAL A 154 -10.39 -8.70 3.81
C VAL A 154 -10.03 -7.75 4.94
N ALA A 155 -10.56 -6.52 4.90
CA ALA A 155 -10.39 -5.51 5.94
C ALA A 155 -10.84 -6.02 7.31
N MET A 156 -12.02 -6.64 7.39
CA MET A 156 -12.53 -7.23 8.64
C MET A 156 -11.62 -8.34 9.18
N ARG A 157 -11.13 -9.22 8.32
CA ARG A 157 -10.17 -10.27 8.75
C ARG A 157 -8.85 -9.68 9.24
N ALA A 158 -8.38 -8.57 8.66
CA ALA A 158 -7.16 -7.90 9.13
C ALA A 158 -7.35 -7.31 10.54
N VAL A 159 -8.51 -6.75 10.82
CA VAL A 159 -8.87 -6.24 12.15
C VAL A 159 -8.96 -7.39 13.16
N GLU A 160 -9.63 -8.48 12.80
CA GLU A 160 -9.72 -9.69 13.64
C GLU A 160 -8.34 -10.29 13.91
N ALA A 161 -7.47 -10.40 12.90
CA ALA A 161 -6.10 -10.91 13.04
C ALA A 161 -5.23 -10.03 13.96
N ALA A 162 -5.54 -8.75 14.06
CA ALA A 162 -4.91 -7.83 15.02
C ALA A 162 -5.49 -7.93 16.43
N GLY A 163 -6.49 -8.78 16.66
CA GLY A 163 -7.18 -8.92 17.96
C GLY A 163 -8.10 -7.76 18.30
N LEU A 164 -8.52 -6.99 17.29
CA LEU A 164 -9.34 -5.79 17.42
C LEU A 164 -10.75 -5.98 16.85
N SER A 165 -11.61 -5.03 17.13
CA SER A 165 -12.93 -4.88 16.51
C SER A 165 -12.93 -3.69 15.54
N LEU A 166 -13.92 -3.61 14.66
CA LEU A 166 -14.06 -2.46 13.75
C LEU A 166 -14.28 -1.13 14.49
N ALA A 167 -14.80 -1.18 15.72
CA ALA A 167 -14.99 0.01 16.55
C ALA A 167 -13.68 0.58 17.09
N ASP A 168 -12.59 -0.20 17.08
CA ASP A 168 -11.25 0.22 17.54
C ASP A 168 -10.47 0.94 16.43
N ILE A 169 -10.98 0.98 15.19
CA ILE A 169 -10.30 1.57 14.04
C ILE A 169 -10.65 3.06 13.95
N ASP A 170 -9.62 3.91 14.05
CA ASP A 170 -9.76 5.36 13.91
C ASP A 170 -9.70 5.80 12.44
N VAL A 171 -8.82 5.17 11.64
CA VAL A 171 -8.52 5.58 10.28
C VAL A 171 -8.55 4.39 9.31
N LEU A 172 -9.23 4.57 8.17
CA LEU A 172 -9.23 3.64 7.05
C LEU A 172 -8.44 4.23 5.88
N ILE A 173 -7.37 3.55 5.47
CA ILE A 173 -6.56 3.92 4.29
C ILE A 173 -6.57 2.75 3.29
N PRO A 174 -7.59 2.64 2.43
CA PRO A 174 -7.54 1.68 1.33
C PRO A 174 -6.66 2.20 0.21
N HIS A 175 -6.17 1.29 -0.63
CA HIS A 175 -5.59 1.67 -1.92
C HIS A 175 -6.47 2.69 -2.63
N GLN A 176 -5.87 3.78 -3.10
CA GLN A 176 -6.55 4.89 -3.72
C GLN A 176 -6.82 4.59 -5.21
N ALA A 177 -7.61 3.55 -5.48
CA ALA A 177 -7.94 3.10 -6.83
C ALA A 177 -8.97 4.00 -7.53
N ASN A 178 -10.02 4.35 -6.78
CA ASN A 178 -11.15 5.17 -7.23
C ASN A 178 -11.97 5.58 -5.99
N LEU A 179 -12.40 6.83 -5.93
CA LEU A 179 -13.12 7.35 -4.75
C LEU A 179 -14.39 6.54 -4.43
N ARG A 180 -15.14 6.12 -5.46
CA ARG A 180 -16.36 5.31 -5.26
C ARG A 180 -16.09 3.94 -4.64
N ILE A 181 -14.93 3.34 -4.93
CA ILE A 181 -14.51 2.08 -4.29
C ILE A 181 -14.17 2.35 -2.82
N VAL A 182 -13.41 3.40 -2.53
CA VAL A 182 -13.07 3.81 -1.17
C VAL A 182 -14.34 4.02 -0.33
N GLU A 183 -15.29 4.80 -0.84
CA GLU A 183 -16.58 5.08 -0.19
C GLU A 183 -17.41 3.80 0.03
N ALA A 184 -17.43 2.88 -0.96
CA ALA A 184 -18.16 1.62 -0.85
C ALA A 184 -17.56 0.70 0.23
N ILE A 185 -16.23 0.64 0.35
CA ILE A 185 -15.55 -0.11 1.41
C ILE A 185 -15.91 0.51 2.77
N ALA A 186 -15.74 1.82 2.94
CA ALA A 186 -16.04 2.53 4.18
C ALA A 186 -17.50 2.34 4.61
N LYS A 187 -18.45 2.48 3.68
CA LYS A 187 -19.87 2.24 3.93
C LYS A 187 -20.15 0.83 4.44
N LYS A 188 -19.48 -0.18 3.85
CA LYS A 188 -19.65 -1.57 4.30
C LYS A 188 -19.08 -1.80 5.70
N LEU A 189 -17.92 -1.22 6.02
CA LEU A 189 -17.32 -1.36 7.34
C LEU A 189 -18.18 -0.67 8.40
N LYS A 190 -18.72 0.54 8.13
CA LYS A 190 -19.66 1.22 9.01
C LYS A 190 -20.93 0.38 9.26
N ALA A 191 -21.47 -0.23 8.22
CA ALA A 191 -22.62 -1.14 8.35
C ALA A 191 -22.32 -2.43 9.15
N LYS A 192 -21.04 -2.73 9.41
CA LYS A 192 -20.56 -3.88 10.17
C LYS A 192 -19.99 -3.54 11.54
N GLY A 193 -20.12 -2.28 11.99
CA GLY A 193 -19.75 -1.85 13.33
C GLY A 193 -18.50 -0.95 13.41
N ALA A 194 -17.97 -0.48 12.29
CA ALA A 194 -17.00 0.59 12.36
C ALA A 194 -17.65 1.89 12.85
N ARG A 195 -16.86 2.74 13.49
CA ARG A 195 -17.29 4.01 14.08
C ARG A 195 -17.94 4.93 13.03
N ASP A 196 -18.90 5.73 13.42
CA ASP A 196 -19.52 6.72 12.55
C ASP A 196 -18.53 7.84 12.15
N ASP A 197 -17.63 8.19 13.07
CA ASP A 197 -16.57 9.18 12.90
C ASP A 197 -15.26 8.59 12.29
N LEU A 198 -15.28 7.34 11.79
CA LEU A 198 -14.16 6.72 11.08
C LEU A 198 -13.63 7.67 10.01
N VAL A 199 -12.35 8.06 10.17
CA VAL A 199 -11.65 8.90 9.19
C VAL A 199 -11.27 8.04 7.99
N VAL A 200 -11.63 8.48 6.79
CA VAL A 200 -11.39 7.72 5.55
C VAL A 200 -10.48 8.52 4.61
N ALA A 201 -9.44 7.89 4.10
CA ALA A 201 -8.54 8.50 3.12
C ALA A 201 -9.28 8.76 1.80
N ASP A 202 -9.12 9.96 1.27
CA ASP A 202 -9.67 10.44 0.01
C ASP A 202 -8.59 11.06 -0.92
N ASP A 203 -7.35 10.64 -0.71
CA ASP A 203 -6.16 11.19 -1.39
C ASP A 203 -6.19 11.01 -2.91
N ILE A 204 -6.94 10.04 -3.41
CA ILE A 204 -7.21 9.83 -4.84
C ILE A 204 -7.66 11.11 -5.56
N VAL A 205 -8.37 12.00 -4.86
CA VAL A 205 -8.88 13.27 -5.44
C VAL A 205 -7.73 14.22 -5.81
N TYR A 206 -6.61 14.12 -5.11
CA TYR A 206 -5.45 15.00 -5.28
C TYR A 206 -4.29 14.31 -6.00
N SER A 207 -4.00 13.07 -5.63
CA SER A 207 -2.82 12.33 -6.08
C SER A 207 -3.10 11.40 -7.27
N GLY A 208 -4.36 11.08 -7.57
CA GLY A 208 -4.70 10.04 -8.53
C GLY A 208 -4.36 8.64 -7.99
N ASN A 209 -4.48 7.63 -8.85
CA ASN A 209 -4.10 6.26 -8.53
C ASN A 209 -2.60 6.07 -8.77
N THR A 210 -1.81 6.09 -7.72
CA THR A 210 -0.36 5.89 -7.71
C THR A 210 0.04 4.45 -7.34
N SER A 211 -0.84 3.47 -7.58
CA SER A 211 -0.60 2.02 -7.33
C SER A 211 -0.05 1.74 -5.92
N SER A 212 1.12 1.12 -5.81
CA SER A 212 1.76 0.77 -4.53
C SER A 212 2.12 1.99 -3.66
N ALA A 213 2.29 3.17 -4.24
CA ALA A 213 2.59 4.39 -3.49
C ALA A 213 1.36 5.01 -2.82
N SER A 214 0.14 4.62 -3.20
CA SER A 214 -1.08 5.32 -2.82
C SER A 214 -1.40 5.31 -1.32
N ILE A 215 -1.11 4.21 -0.63
CA ILE A 215 -1.35 4.08 0.82
C ILE A 215 -0.36 4.94 1.62
N PRO A 216 0.98 4.83 1.42
CA PRO A 216 1.93 5.65 2.17
C PRO A 216 1.80 7.15 1.85
N LEU A 217 1.48 7.53 0.62
CA LEU A 217 1.17 8.93 0.27
C LEU A 217 -0.06 9.44 0.99
N ALA A 218 -1.15 8.68 0.98
CA ALA A 218 -2.38 9.05 1.68
C ALA A 218 -2.13 9.21 3.19
N LEU A 219 -1.37 8.29 3.80
CA LEU A 219 -1.00 8.39 5.22
C LEU A 219 -0.23 9.67 5.52
N ASP A 220 0.80 9.98 4.71
CA ASP A 220 1.63 11.17 4.89
C ASP A 220 0.81 12.47 4.73
N HIS A 221 0.02 12.58 3.67
CA HIS A 221 -0.85 13.73 3.43
C HIS A 221 -1.90 13.91 4.54
N MET A 222 -2.46 12.82 5.05
CA MET A 222 -3.43 12.88 6.15
C MET A 222 -2.77 13.34 7.45
N ARG A 223 -1.53 12.88 7.74
CA ARG A 223 -0.75 13.37 8.88
C ARG A 223 -0.44 14.86 8.75
N GLN A 224 0.04 15.31 7.60
CA GLN A 224 0.32 16.73 7.35
C GLN A 224 -0.92 17.62 7.50
N LYS A 225 -2.10 17.10 7.17
CA LYS A 225 -3.39 17.79 7.32
C LYS A 225 -4.01 17.65 8.72
N GLY A 226 -3.35 16.97 9.66
CA GLY A 226 -3.87 16.71 11.01
C GLY A 226 -5.09 15.79 11.06
N ARG A 227 -5.32 14.97 10.02
CA ARG A 227 -6.40 13.98 9.95
C ARG A 227 -6.00 12.62 10.51
N VAL A 228 -4.71 12.39 10.72
CA VAL A 228 -4.11 11.23 11.38
C VAL A 228 -3.12 11.74 12.40
N SER A 229 -3.26 11.29 13.62
CA SER A 229 -2.39 11.59 14.76
C SER A 229 -1.55 10.39 15.16
N SER A 230 -0.41 10.64 15.79
CA SER A 230 0.37 9.56 16.40
C SER A 230 -0.50 8.82 17.43
N GLY A 231 -0.53 7.50 17.34
CA GLY A 231 -1.34 6.64 18.20
C GLY A 231 -2.68 6.20 17.59
N ASP A 232 -3.16 6.83 16.51
CA ASP A 232 -4.38 6.39 15.83
C ASP A 232 -4.21 4.96 15.29
N VAL A 233 -5.26 4.16 15.41
CA VAL A 233 -5.31 2.80 14.87
C VAL A 233 -5.74 2.85 13.40
N VAL A 234 -4.81 2.53 12.53
CA VAL A 234 -4.98 2.60 11.07
C VAL A 234 -5.22 1.22 10.49
N LEU A 235 -6.28 1.08 9.71
CA LEU A 235 -6.54 -0.07 8.85
C LEU A 235 -6.15 0.27 7.41
N ALA A 236 -5.07 -0.34 6.91
CA ALA A 236 -4.66 -0.24 5.51
C ALA A 236 -5.12 -1.47 4.73
N VAL A 237 -5.63 -1.28 3.51
CA VAL A 237 -6.04 -2.39 2.64
C VAL A 237 -5.61 -2.10 1.20
N GLY A 238 -4.65 -2.88 0.71
CA GLY A 238 -4.16 -2.85 -0.66
C GLY A 238 -4.85 -3.89 -1.53
N PHE A 239 -5.12 -3.57 -2.79
CA PHE A 239 -5.66 -4.50 -3.78
C PHE A 239 -5.33 -4.01 -5.19
N GLY A 240 -5.15 -4.93 -6.13
CA GLY A 240 -4.81 -4.58 -7.51
C GLY A 240 -4.62 -5.78 -8.42
N ALA A 241 -3.83 -5.59 -9.47
CA ALA A 241 -3.54 -6.62 -10.46
C ALA A 241 -3.04 -7.92 -9.82
N GLY A 242 -3.44 -9.05 -10.45
CA GLY A 242 -3.12 -10.40 -9.99
C GLY A 242 -4.35 -11.33 -9.98
N LEU A 243 -5.58 -11.02 -9.50
CA LEU A 243 -5.78 -9.96 -8.53
C LEU A 243 -5.12 -10.33 -7.21
N SER A 244 -4.47 -9.38 -6.59
CA SER A 244 -3.84 -9.55 -5.28
C SER A 244 -4.45 -8.59 -4.26
N TYR A 245 -4.49 -8.97 -2.99
CA TYR A 245 -4.99 -8.12 -1.92
C TYR A 245 -4.23 -8.37 -0.61
N ALA A 246 -4.15 -7.35 0.21
CA ALA A 246 -3.65 -7.47 1.57
C ALA A 246 -4.30 -6.42 2.48
N GLY A 247 -4.58 -6.82 3.73
CA GLY A 247 -5.04 -5.93 4.78
C GLY A 247 -4.17 -6.03 6.01
N GLN A 248 -3.95 -4.92 6.68
CA GLN A 248 -3.12 -4.86 7.87
C GLN A 248 -3.53 -3.70 8.77
N VAL A 249 -3.52 -3.92 10.08
CA VAL A 249 -3.72 -2.85 11.07
C VAL A 249 -2.36 -2.43 11.63
N PHE A 250 -2.16 -1.14 11.79
CA PHE A 250 -1.00 -0.60 12.49
C PHE A 250 -1.36 0.66 13.28
N VAL A 251 -0.55 0.98 14.26
CA VAL A 251 -0.65 2.23 15.02
C VAL A 251 0.16 3.30 14.28
N ALA A 252 -0.45 4.44 14.00
CA ALA A 252 0.20 5.57 13.33
C ALA A 252 1.40 6.07 14.12
N PRO A 253 2.52 6.40 13.45
CA PRO A 253 3.75 6.89 14.07
C PRO A 253 3.63 8.33 14.58
#